data_c8acf8fdcac6574c3ff33628ef004ca3
#
_entry.id   c8acf8fdcac6574c3ff33628ef004ca3
#
_cell.length_a   1.000
_cell.length_b   1.000
_cell.length_c   1.000
_cell.angle_alpha   90.00
_cell.angle_beta   90.00
_cell.angle_gamma   90.00
#
_symmetry.space_group_name_H-M   'P 1'
#
loop_
_entity.id
_entity.type
_entity.pdbx_description
1 polymer ?
#
loop_
_entity_poly.entity_id
_entity_poly.type
_entity_poly.pdbx_seq_one_letter_code
_entity_poly.pdbx_strand_id
1 'polypeptide(L)'
;MRPRTQNRLNHAVDSPTPLSIVAAPYQRAQISDGVCRARSLFSDTAVANMFAVIRTGGKQYKVANGDVIKVEKLAGEAGASINFDEVLMVSNDGSTTVGTPLVAGAAVTAEVIAQDRGPKIIVFKKKRRQNYRRKNGHRQDLTVLRITGISA
;
A
#
# COMPACT_ATOMS: atom_id res chain seq x y z
N MET A 1 13.03 47.26 37.90
CA MET A 1 12.43 46.17 38.67
C MET A 1 10.98 46.01 38.22
N ARG A 2 10.63 44.92 37.54
CA ARG A 2 9.25 44.61 37.17
C ARG A 2 8.89 43.28 37.80
N PRO A 3 7.72 43.10 38.45
CA PRO A 3 7.35 41.87 39.12
C PRO A 3 6.94 40.79 38.12
N ARG A 4 7.38 39.59 38.41
CA ARG A 4 7.14 38.36 37.61
C ARG A 4 5.81 37.76 38.10
N THR A 5 4.76 37.89 37.26
CA THR A 5 3.45 37.29 37.52
C THR A 5 3.52 35.81 37.24
N GLN A 6 3.42 35.00 38.28
CA GLN A 6 3.25 33.54 38.17
C GLN A 6 1.78 33.24 37.92
N ASN A 7 1.45 32.75 36.70
CA ASN A 7 0.12 32.26 36.43
C ASN A 7 0.12 30.72 36.64
N ARG A 8 -0.36 30.29 37.81
CA ARG A 8 -0.64 28.88 38.10
C ARG A 8 -2.02 28.57 37.51
N LEU A 9 -2.07 27.89 36.37
CA LEU A 9 -3.27 27.21 35.87
C LEU A 9 -3.33 25.84 36.53
N ASN A 10 -4.26 25.66 37.45
CA ASN A 10 -4.68 24.37 38.00
C ASN A 10 -5.46 23.63 36.92
N HIS A 11 -4.84 22.63 36.30
CA HIS A 11 -5.57 21.63 35.54
C HIS A 11 -6.17 20.61 36.53
N ALA A 12 -7.47 20.73 36.75
CA ALA A 12 -8.26 19.68 37.35
C ALA A 12 -8.29 18.48 36.36
N VAL A 13 -7.75 17.37 36.82
CA VAL A 13 -7.82 16.10 36.13
C VAL A 13 -9.18 15.51 36.39
N ASP A 14 -10.06 15.63 35.40
CA ASP A 14 -11.40 15.02 35.42
C ASP A 14 -11.25 13.50 35.17
N SER A 15 -11.58 12.71 36.19
CA SER A 15 -11.50 11.26 36.15
C SER A 15 -12.73 10.70 35.43
N PRO A 16 -12.58 9.84 34.44
CA PRO A 16 -13.72 9.20 33.81
C PRO A 16 -14.34 8.16 34.75
N THR A 17 -15.61 8.36 35.03
CA THR A 17 -16.51 7.43 35.75
C THR A 17 -16.57 6.07 35.03
N PRO A 18 -16.49 4.93 35.72
CA PRO A 18 -16.67 3.64 35.08
C PRO A 18 -18.13 3.41 34.73
N LEU A 19 -18.39 3.23 33.42
CA LEU A 19 -19.68 2.77 32.91
C LEU A 19 -19.95 1.35 33.42
N SER A 20 -20.98 1.22 34.25
CA SER A 20 -21.49 -0.08 34.69
C SER A 20 -22.08 -0.83 33.50
N ILE A 21 -21.44 -1.95 33.18
CA ILE A 21 -21.94 -2.91 32.19
C ILE A 21 -23.14 -3.63 32.77
N VAL A 22 -24.32 -3.24 32.36
CA VAL A 22 -25.56 -3.98 32.61
C VAL A 22 -25.55 -5.20 31.68
N ALA A 23 -25.32 -6.36 32.25
CA ALA A 23 -25.43 -7.65 31.55
C ALA A 23 -26.90 -7.89 31.18
N ALA A 24 -27.21 -7.83 29.89
CA ALA A 24 -28.50 -8.28 29.36
C ALA A 24 -28.55 -9.82 29.36
N PRO A 25 -29.67 -10.43 29.78
CA PRO A 25 -29.81 -11.90 29.79
C PRO A 25 -29.86 -12.42 28.33
N TYR A 26 -28.97 -13.37 28.06
CA TYR A 26 -28.93 -14.10 26.80
C TYR A 26 -30.18 -14.99 26.68
N GLN A 27 -31.16 -14.56 25.91
CA GLN A 27 -32.30 -15.38 25.54
C GLN A 27 -31.88 -16.35 24.45
N ARG A 28 -31.85 -17.63 24.84
CA ARG A 28 -31.61 -18.79 23.99
C ARG A 28 -32.79 -18.92 23.02
N ALA A 29 -32.67 -18.44 21.81
CA ALA A 29 -33.63 -18.68 20.75
C ALA A 29 -33.60 -20.16 20.37
N GLN A 30 -34.74 -20.82 20.52
CA GLN A 30 -34.96 -22.19 20.04
C GLN A 30 -34.98 -22.17 18.52
N ILE A 31 -34.06 -22.89 17.92
CA ILE A 31 -34.02 -23.08 16.46
C ILE A 31 -35.01 -24.18 16.15
N SER A 32 -36.15 -23.82 15.60
CA SER A 32 -37.07 -24.74 14.96
C SER A 32 -36.53 -25.16 13.61
N ASP A 33 -36.46 -26.47 13.37
CA ASP A 33 -36.08 -27.08 12.11
C ASP A 33 -37.02 -26.63 10.99
N GLY A 34 -36.59 -25.65 10.22
CA GLY A 34 -37.24 -25.13 9.01
C GLY A 34 -36.25 -25.10 7.86
N VAL A 35 -36.40 -26.04 6.95
CA VAL A 35 -35.71 -26.17 5.68
C VAL A 35 -35.58 -24.81 4.98
N CYS A 36 -34.44 -24.16 5.10
CA CYS A 36 -34.06 -23.07 4.20
C CYS A 36 -32.88 -23.50 3.34
N ARG A 37 -33.26 -24.09 2.23
CA ARG A 37 -32.40 -24.35 1.08
C ARG A 37 -32.17 -23.04 0.31
N ALA A 38 -31.47 -22.12 0.92
CA ALA A 38 -30.87 -20.99 0.22
C ALA A 38 -29.36 -21.26 0.15
N ARG A 39 -28.98 -22.12 -0.80
CA ARG A 39 -27.62 -22.09 -1.33
C ARG A 39 -27.48 -20.73 -2.00
N SER A 40 -26.98 -19.75 -1.26
CA SER A 40 -26.36 -18.60 -1.87
C SER A 40 -25.19 -19.14 -2.69
N LEU A 41 -25.39 -19.14 -3.98
CA LEU A 41 -24.33 -19.27 -4.97
C LEU A 41 -23.48 -17.97 -4.85
N PHE A 42 -22.79 -17.79 -3.75
CA PHE A 42 -21.53 -17.10 -3.81
C PHE A 42 -20.63 -18.05 -4.60
N SER A 43 -20.59 -17.86 -5.90
CA SER A 43 -19.47 -18.30 -6.67
C SER A 43 -18.27 -17.60 -6.02
N ASP A 44 -17.55 -18.32 -5.14
CA ASP A 44 -16.15 -18.09 -4.92
C ASP A 44 -15.53 -18.14 -6.33
N THR A 45 -15.51 -16.99 -6.97
CA THR A 45 -14.58 -16.77 -8.04
C THR A 45 -13.25 -16.89 -7.32
N ALA A 46 -12.68 -18.08 -7.34
CA ALA A 46 -11.32 -18.31 -6.91
C ALA A 46 -10.51 -17.26 -7.67
N VAL A 47 -10.16 -16.18 -6.98
CA VAL A 47 -9.26 -15.18 -7.51
C VAL A 47 -7.97 -15.95 -7.65
N ALA A 48 -7.72 -16.41 -8.89
CA ALA A 48 -6.49 -17.09 -9.23
C ALA A 48 -5.36 -16.23 -8.66
N ASN A 49 -4.61 -16.76 -7.69
CA ASN A 49 -3.53 -16.04 -7.03
C ASN A 49 -2.34 -15.89 -7.99
N MET A 50 -2.64 -15.29 -9.16
CA MET A 50 -1.64 -15.00 -10.17
C MET A 50 -0.86 -13.77 -9.76
N PHE A 51 0.45 -13.93 -9.62
CA PHE A 51 1.33 -12.80 -9.40
C PHE A 51 2.55 -12.88 -10.31
N ALA A 52 3.11 -11.75 -10.64
CA ALA A 52 4.34 -11.62 -11.40
C ALA A 52 5.38 -10.81 -10.64
N VAL A 53 6.66 -11.02 -10.97
CA VAL A 53 7.75 -10.17 -10.53
C VAL A 53 8.28 -9.43 -11.74
N ILE A 54 8.10 -8.12 -11.76
CA ILE A 54 8.58 -7.23 -12.84
C ILE A 54 9.81 -6.46 -12.38
N ARG A 55 10.64 -6.07 -13.34
CA ARG A 55 11.78 -5.18 -13.11
C ARG A 55 11.53 -3.85 -13.82
N THR A 56 11.56 -2.75 -13.07
CA THR A 56 11.44 -1.38 -13.62
C THR A 56 12.22 -0.39 -12.77
N GLY A 57 12.85 0.61 -13.41
CA GLY A 57 13.65 1.62 -12.71
C GLY A 57 14.80 1.04 -11.86
N GLY A 58 15.35 -0.12 -12.25
CA GLY A 58 16.40 -0.81 -11.51
C GLY A 58 15.93 -1.51 -10.23
N LYS A 59 14.62 -1.58 -9.99
CA LYS A 59 13.99 -2.24 -8.83
C LYS A 59 13.06 -3.36 -9.29
N GLN A 60 12.81 -4.31 -8.38
CA GLN A 60 11.90 -5.42 -8.60
C GLN A 60 10.63 -5.23 -7.77
N TYR A 61 9.48 -5.53 -8.37
CA TYR A 61 8.18 -5.40 -7.74
C TYR A 61 7.39 -6.69 -7.94
N LYS A 62 6.85 -7.23 -6.84
CA LYS A 62 5.84 -8.28 -6.90
C LYS A 62 4.49 -7.61 -7.12
N VAL A 63 3.77 -8.05 -8.14
CA VAL A 63 2.50 -7.46 -8.56
C VAL A 63 1.45 -8.52 -8.81
N ALA A 64 0.22 -8.23 -8.45
CA ALA A 64 -0.96 -9.02 -8.78
C ALA A 64 -1.98 -8.15 -9.53
N ASN A 65 -2.97 -8.76 -10.14
CA ASN A 65 -4.02 -8.02 -10.84
C ASN A 65 -4.78 -7.10 -9.88
N GLY A 66 -4.95 -5.83 -10.26
CA GLY A 66 -5.61 -4.81 -9.46
C GLY A 66 -4.71 -4.07 -8.47
N ASP A 67 -3.46 -4.49 -8.28
CA ASP A 67 -2.52 -3.83 -7.37
C ASP A 67 -2.17 -2.41 -7.82
N VAL A 68 -2.02 -1.51 -6.85
CA VAL A 68 -1.52 -0.16 -7.07
C VAL A 68 -0.10 -0.06 -6.51
N ILE A 69 0.85 0.23 -7.40
CA ILE A 69 2.26 0.33 -7.06
C ILE A 69 2.83 1.72 -7.38
N LYS A 70 3.85 2.13 -6.63
CA LYS A 70 4.64 3.34 -6.90
C LYS A 70 5.99 2.93 -7.44
N VAL A 71 6.27 3.36 -8.67
CA VAL A 71 7.54 3.09 -9.35
C VAL A 71 8.31 4.39 -9.60
N GLU A 72 9.55 4.28 -10.03
CA GLU A 72 10.32 5.44 -10.49
C GLU A 72 9.64 6.06 -11.69
N LYS A 73 9.90 7.34 -11.94
CA LYS A 73 9.25 8.13 -12.99
C LYS A 73 9.33 7.43 -14.35
N LEU A 74 8.17 7.17 -14.93
CA LEU A 74 8.01 6.67 -16.29
C LEU A 74 7.45 7.77 -17.18
N ALA A 75 7.74 7.70 -18.47
CA ALA A 75 7.11 8.55 -19.47
C ALA A 75 5.66 8.10 -19.66
N GLY A 76 4.72 9.02 -19.57
CA GLY A 76 3.29 8.77 -19.73
C GLY A 76 2.47 9.75 -18.93
N GLU A 77 1.29 10.06 -19.43
CA GLU A 77 0.30 10.88 -18.74
C GLU A 77 -0.68 10.01 -17.96
N ALA A 78 -1.45 10.62 -17.07
CA ALA A 78 -2.53 9.91 -16.35
C ALA A 78 -3.54 9.32 -17.35
N GLY A 79 -3.90 8.06 -17.19
CA GLY A 79 -4.76 7.29 -18.08
C GLY A 79 -4.03 6.55 -19.21
N ALA A 80 -2.71 6.74 -19.38
CA ALA A 80 -1.94 5.99 -20.35
C ALA A 80 -1.72 4.54 -19.90
N SER A 81 -1.82 3.58 -20.82
CA SER A 81 -1.46 2.19 -20.58
C SER A 81 0.02 1.97 -20.90
N ILE A 82 0.71 1.25 -20.02
CA ILE A 82 2.12 0.90 -20.15
C ILE A 82 2.25 -0.61 -20.07
N ASN A 83 3.04 -1.20 -20.98
CA ASN A 83 3.39 -2.60 -20.95
C ASN A 83 4.81 -2.79 -20.38
N PHE A 84 4.96 -3.76 -19.48
CA PHE A 84 6.23 -4.18 -18.92
C PHE A 84 6.60 -5.56 -19.49
N ASP A 85 7.66 -5.58 -20.29
CA ASP A 85 8.17 -6.82 -20.90
C ASP A 85 9.26 -7.48 -20.03
N GLU A 86 9.83 -6.74 -19.06
CA GLU A 86 10.84 -7.26 -18.14
C GLU A 86 10.22 -8.01 -16.97
N VAL A 87 9.67 -9.19 -17.26
CA VAL A 87 9.08 -10.10 -16.27
C VAL A 87 10.10 -11.17 -15.89
N LEU A 88 10.44 -11.22 -14.60
CA LEU A 88 11.44 -12.17 -14.07
C LEU A 88 10.83 -13.50 -13.65
N MET A 89 9.60 -13.47 -13.17
CA MET A 89 8.91 -14.64 -12.65
C MET A 89 7.40 -14.44 -12.77
N VAL A 90 6.69 -15.51 -13.09
CA VAL A 90 5.22 -15.58 -13.04
C VAL A 90 4.80 -16.79 -12.22
N SER A 91 3.86 -16.62 -11.33
CA SER A 91 3.26 -17.70 -10.56
C SER A 91 1.75 -17.73 -10.79
N ASN A 92 1.26 -18.89 -11.19
CA ASN A 92 -0.16 -19.19 -11.38
C ASN A 92 -0.51 -20.38 -10.49
N ASP A 93 -1.36 -20.21 -9.49
CA ASP A 93 -2.01 -21.27 -8.67
C ASP A 93 -1.21 -22.58 -8.48
N GLY A 94 0.06 -22.47 -8.05
CA GLY A 94 0.92 -23.62 -7.77
C GLY A 94 1.96 -23.94 -8.84
N SER A 95 1.87 -23.37 -10.05
CA SER A 95 2.95 -23.44 -11.04
C SER A 95 3.73 -22.12 -11.05
N THR A 96 5.04 -22.20 -10.89
CA THR A 96 5.92 -21.02 -10.89
C THR A 96 6.92 -21.15 -12.02
N THR A 97 6.89 -20.19 -12.95
CA THR A 97 7.86 -20.08 -14.04
C THR A 97 8.86 -19.00 -13.72
N VAL A 98 10.14 -19.35 -13.64
CA VAL A 98 11.24 -18.42 -13.40
C VAL A 98 12.01 -18.21 -14.68
N GLY A 99 12.24 -16.94 -15.06
CA GLY A 99 13.01 -16.59 -16.25
C GLY A 99 14.51 -16.73 -16.07
N THR A 100 15.22 -16.97 -17.16
CA THR A 100 16.69 -17.00 -17.22
C THR A 100 17.22 -16.01 -18.27
N PRO A 101 17.29 -14.71 -18.04
CA PRO A 101 16.84 -13.92 -16.88
C PRO A 101 15.36 -13.50 -16.95
N LEU A 102 14.72 -13.52 -18.12
CA LEU A 102 13.35 -13.08 -18.36
C LEU A 102 12.46 -14.25 -18.78
N VAL A 103 11.20 -14.19 -18.45
CA VAL A 103 10.19 -15.15 -18.94
C VAL A 103 9.79 -14.76 -20.36
N ALA A 104 10.03 -15.63 -21.32
CA ALA A 104 9.68 -15.37 -22.72
C ALA A 104 8.15 -15.34 -22.87
N GLY A 105 7.63 -14.31 -23.54
CA GLY A 105 6.20 -14.15 -23.81
C GLY A 105 5.37 -13.58 -22.66
N ALA A 106 5.93 -13.42 -21.48
CA ALA A 106 5.22 -12.78 -20.37
C ALA A 106 5.25 -11.25 -20.50
N ALA A 107 4.11 -10.62 -20.28
CA ALA A 107 3.97 -9.17 -20.23
C ALA A 107 2.99 -8.76 -19.12
N VAL A 108 3.24 -7.61 -18.51
CA VAL A 108 2.36 -7.03 -17.50
C VAL A 108 1.86 -5.70 -18.01
N THR A 109 0.54 -5.55 -18.10
CA THR A 109 -0.10 -4.30 -18.49
C THR A 109 -0.51 -3.51 -17.26
N ALA A 110 -0.19 -2.22 -17.23
CA ALA A 110 -0.56 -1.31 -16.17
C ALA A 110 -1.10 0.01 -16.74
N GLU A 111 -1.95 0.66 -15.98
CA GLU A 111 -2.49 1.98 -16.26
C GLU A 111 -1.86 3.01 -15.32
N VAL A 112 -1.45 4.15 -15.86
CA VAL A 112 -0.93 5.27 -15.07
C VAL A 112 -2.10 5.98 -14.38
N ILE A 113 -2.13 5.95 -13.05
CA ILE A 113 -3.13 6.70 -12.27
C ILE A 113 -2.71 8.17 -12.15
N ALA A 114 -1.47 8.41 -11.75
CA ALA A 114 -0.95 9.76 -11.53
C ALA A 114 0.57 9.80 -11.55
N GLN A 115 1.10 10.98 -11.86
CA GLN A 115 2.50 11.33 -11.63
C GLN A 115 2.57 12.07 -10.28
N ASP A 116 3.33 11.52 -9.34
CA ASP A 116 3.41 12.00 -7.95
C ASP A 116 4.87 12.32 -7.57
N ARG A 117 5.04 13.02 -6.48
CA ARG A 117 6.35 13.30 -5.89
C ARG A 117 6.37 12.83 -4.44
N GLY A 118 7.35 12.05 -4.11
CA GLY A 118 7.57 11.55 -2.76
C GLY A 118 7.71 12.68 -1.71
N PRO A 119 7.72 12.32 -0.41
CA PRO A 119 7.95 13.26 0.67
C PRO A 119 9.32 13.93 0.52
N LYS A 120 9.44 15.18 1.00
CA LYS A 120 10.71 15.90 0.96
C LYS A 120 11.68 15.30 1.97
N ILE A 121 12.80 14.78 1.46
CA ILE A 121 13.90 14.30 2.27
C ILE A 121 14.89 15.45 2.46
N ILE A 122 15.19 15.80 3.71
CA ILE A 122 16.15 16.84 4.06
C ILE A 122 17.51 16.19 4.27
N VAL A 123 18.44 16.48 3.37
CA VAL A 123 19.83 16.04 3.47
C VAL A 123 20.64 17.13 4.14
N PHE A 124 21.02 16.92 5.39
CA PHE A 124 21.83 17.87 6.13
C PHE A 124 23.25 17.32 6.32
N LYS A 125 24.23 18.03 5.81
CA LYS A 125 25.66 17.70 5.93
C LYS A 125 26.36 18.74 6.78
N LYS A 126 27.05 18.30 7.84
CA LYS A 126 27.87 19.15 8.72
C LYS A 126 29.21 18.48 8.97
N LYS A 127 30.28 19.25 8.91
CA LYS A 127 31.62 18.80 9.37
C LYS A 127 31.99 19.58 10.63
N ARG A 128 32.40 18.85 11.66
CA ARG A 128 32.83 19.43 12.92
C ARG A 128 34.10 20.24 12.71
N ARG A 129 34.21 21.42 13.32
CA ARG A 129 35.37 22.35 13.30
C ARG A 129 35.79 22.87 11.93
N GLN A 130 34.99 22.65 10.86
CA GLN A 130 35.33 23.09 9.50
C GLN A 130 34.32 24.12 8.94
N ASN A 131 33.44 24.67 9.78
CA ASN A 131 32.39 25.62 9.38
C ASN A 131 31.52 25.16 8.17
N TYR A 132 31.57 23.87 7.83
CA TYR A 132 30.85 23.33 6.70
C TYR A 132 29.46 22.90 7.14
N ARG A 133 28.44 23.56 6.58
CA ARG A 133 27.02 23.21 6.75
C ARG A 133 26.31 23.30 5.40
N ARG A 134 25.67 22.24 4.97
CA ARG A 134 24.81 22.25 3.78
C ARG A 134 23.50 21.55 4.08
N LYS A 135 22.39 22.17 3.67
CA LYS A 135 21.03 21.65 3.80
C LYS A 135 20.40 21.67 2.43
N ASN A 136 20.12 20.49 1.88
CA ASN A 136 19.42 20.30 0.62
C ASN A 136 18.14 19.53 0.86
N GLY A 137 17.10 19.80 0.07
CA GLY A 137 15.87 19.03 0.06
C GLY A 137 15.75 18.28 -1.25
N HIS A 138 15.37 16.99 -1.20
CA HIS A 138 15.09 16.18 -2.37
C HIS A 138 13.67 15.63 -2.31
N ARG A 139 12.96 15.62 -3.44
CA ARG A 139 11.71 14.90 -3.67
C ARG A 139 11.89 14.03 -4.90
N GLN A 140 11.71 12.72 -4.73
CA GLN A 140 11.76 11.79 -5.83
C GLN A 140 10.46 11.85 -6.61
N ASP A 141 10.57 11.98 -7.94
CA ASP A 141 9.42 11.88 -8.83
C ASP A 141 9.06 10.40 -8.97
N LEU A 142 7.78 10.07 -8.83
CA LEU A 142 7.24 8.73 -8.84
C LEU A 142 6.04 8.67 -9.77
N THR A 143 5.81 7.50 -10.36
CA THR A 143 4.59 7.18 -11.12
C THR A 143 3.76 6.19 -10.32
N VAL A 144 2.48 6.49 -10.14
CA VAL A 144 1.50 5.58 -9.52
C VAL A 144 0.81 4.80 -10.61
N LEU A 145 0.93 3.48 -10.56
CA LEU A 145 0.38 2.55 -11.56
C LEU A 145 -0.63 1.61 -10.93
N ARG A 146 -1.66 1.25 -11.70
CA ARG A 146 -2.56 0.14 -11.40
C ARG A 146 -2.29 -0.98 -12.39
N ILE A 147 -2.08 -2.18 -11.90
CA ILE A 147 -1.93 -3.38 -12.73
C ILE A 147 -3.30 -3.80 -13.25
N THR A 148 -3.45 -3.86 -14.57
CA THR A 148 -4.70 -4.24 -15.22
C THR A 148 -4.72 -5.68 -15.68
N GLY A 149 -3.55 -6.24 -16.04
CA GLY A 149 -3.46 -7.62 -16.49
C GLY A 149 -2.04 -8.16 -16.46
N ILE A 150 -1.95 -9.48 -16.28
CA ILE A 150 -0.71 -10.25 -16.38
C ILE A 150 -0.96 -11.32 -17.44
N SER A 151 -0.13 -11.34 -18.48
CA SER A 151 -0.11 -12.36 -19.52
C SER A 151 1.20 -13.14 -19.43
N ALA A 152 1.12 -14.48 -19.52
CA ALA A 152 2.27 -15.37 -19.49
C ALA A 152 2.00 -16.59 -20.37
#